data_d7bcdf7feaed09aabfebc45ab0d21eca
#
_entry.id   d7bcdf7feaed09aabfebc45ab0d21eca
#
_cell.length_a   1.000
_cell.length_b   1.000
_cell.length_c   1.000
_cell.angle_alpha   90.00
_cell.angle_beta   90.00
_cell.angle_gamma   90.00
#
_symmetry.space_group_name_H-M   'P 1'
#
loop_
_entity.id
_entity.type
_entity.pdbx_description
1 polymer ?
#
loop_
_entity_poly.entity_id
_entity_poly.type
_entity_poly.pdbx_seq_one_letter_code
_entity_poly.pdbx_strand_id
1 'polypeptide(L)'
;IQDLKNDYMDGIQEIIIGDKRLHTRVQSYILTELPDKLPLLKLYDEPSFPLDKLYSTQTILEKALRERAWLKTGGYLIIQPTDALTVIDVNSGKTAAKARSRAQSEEGAVKVNMEAAREAARQIRLRNLSGIIIIDFINMGSEEHTRQLLHEFRFHLSKDPIQTSLVDITPLGLVEVTRKKVRRPLYEEENYHLQARGEAL
;
A
#
# COMPACT_ATOMS: atom_id res chain seq x y z
N ILE A 1 -14.61 -12.30 4.41
CA ILE A 1 -15.31 -12.82 3.21
C ILE A 1 -15.21 -11.81 2.07
N GLN A 2 -15.41 -10.50 2.30
CA GLN A 2 -15.31 -9.49 1.24
C GLN A 2 -13.94 -9.49 0.55
N ASP A 3 -12.85 -9.69 1.30
CA ASP A 3 -11.50 -9.76 0.75
C ASP A 3 -11.28 -11.01 -0.12
N LEU A 4 -11.97 -12.12 0.18
CA LEU A 4 -11.96 -13.32 -0.65
C LEU A 4 -12.72 -13.15 -1.97
N LYS A 5 -13.64 -12.18 -2.04
CA LYS A 5 -14.41 -11.85 -3.25
C LYS A 5 -13.69 -10.93 -4.23
N ASN A 6 -12.68 -10.19 -3.77
CA ASN A 6 -12.06 -9.10 -4.50
C ASN A 6 -10.75 -9.49 -5.21
N ASP A 7 -10.66 -10.68 -5.79
CA ASP A 7 -9.51 -11.16 -6.59
C ASP A 7 -8.14 -11.12 -5.86
N TYR A 8 -8.13 -10.93 -4.52
CA TYR A 8 -6.92 -11.04 -3.72
C TYR A 8 -6.41 -12.49 -3.57
N MET A 9 -7.09 -13.44 -4.21
CA MET A 9 -6.79 -14.87 -4.05
C MET A 9 -5.64 -15.37 -4.94
N ASP A 10 -5.21 -14.56 -5.92
CA ASP A 10 -4.07 -14.91 -6.75
C ASP A 10 -2.76 -14.78 -5.95
N GLY A 11 -1.96 -15.86 -5.95
CA GLY A 11 -0.70 -15.93 -5.22
C GLY A 11 -0.80 -16.17 -3.71
N ILE A 12 -2.01 -16.36 -3.16
CA ILE A 12 -2.18 -16.73 -1.75
C ILE A 12 -1.70 -18.17 -1.54
N GLN A 13 -0.85 -18.37 -0.53
CA GLN A 13 -0.33 -19.67 -0.13
C GLN A 13 -1.14 -20.29 1.01
N GLU A 14 -1.69 -19.47 1.89
CA GLU A 14 -2.47 -19.95 3.05
C GLU A 14 -3.51 -18.88 3.47
N ILE A 15 -4.61 -19.38 4.05
CA ILE A 15 -5.65 -18.58 4.72
C ILE A 15 -5.73 -19.08 6.15
N ILE A 16 -5.23 -18.29 7.10
CA ILE A 16 -5.13 -18.69 8.50
C ILE A 16 -6.14 -17.88 9.32
N ILE A 17 -6.96 -18.57 10.10
CA ILE A 17 -8.03 -17.97 10.90
C ILE A 17 -7.94 -18.47 12.32
N GLY A 18 -7.84 -17.54 13.31
CA GLY A 18 -7.77 -17.85 14.73
C GLY A 18 -9.14 -17.97 15.41
N ASP A 19 -10.22 -17.50 14.79
CA ASP A 19 -11.58 -17.61 15.34
C ASP A 19 -12.34 -18.77 14.69
N LYS A 20 -12.80 -19.72 15.52
CA LYS A 20 -13.50 -20.93 15.05
C LYS A 20 -14.81 -20.63 14.29
N ARG A 21 -15.56 -19.61 14.72
CA ARG A 21 -16.84 -19.25 14.06
C ARG A 21 -16.57 -18.62 12.72
N LEU A 22 -15.56 -17.74 12.65
CA LEU A 22 -15.15 -17.14 11.38
C LEU A 22 -14.60 -18.20 10.43
N HIS A 23 -13.78 -19.14 10.93
CA HIS A 23 -13.24 -20.26 10.16
C HIS A 23 -14.38 -21.06 9.48
N THR A 24 -15.40 -21.48 10.27
CA THR A 24 -16.55 -22.24 9.74
C THR A 24 -17.29 -21.45 8.65
N ARG A 25 -17.51 -20.15 8.85
CA ARG A 25 -18.17 -19.29 7.87
C ARG A 25 -17.35 -19.14 6.57
N VAL A 26 -16.03 -18.98 6.70
CA VAL A 26 -15.11 -18.89 5.56
C VAL A 26 -15.02 -20.23 4.84
N GLN A 27 -14.98 -21.34 5.56
CA GLN A 27 -14.98 -22.68 5.01
C GLN A 27 -16.24 -22.93 4.14
N SER A 28 -17.42 -22.59 4.66
CA SER A 28 -18.67 -22.71 3.91
C SER A 28 -18.66 -21.87 2.63
N TYR A 29 -18.14 -20.64 2.70
CA TYR A 29 -18.00 -19.78 1.52
C TYR A 29 -17.02 -20.37 0.49
N ILE A 30 -15.83 -20.82 0.93
CA ILE A 30 -14.81 -21.40 0.05
C ILE A 30 -15.34 -22.67 -0.62
N LEU A 31 -16.04 -23.54 0.12
CA LEU A 31 -16.63 -24.76 -0.43
C LEU A 31 -17.62 -24.48 -1.59
N THR A 32 -18.35 -23.36 -1.50
CA THR A 32 -19.35 -23.00 -2.51
C THR A 32 -18.76 -22.24 -3.69
N GLU A 33 -17.88 -21.25 -3.42
CA GLU A 33 -17.47 -20.28 -4.43
C GLU A 33 -16.04 -20.53 -4.97
N LEU A 34 -15.16 -21.18 -4.17
CA LEU A 34 -13.73 -21.34 -4.47
C LEU A 34 -13.20 -22.70 -4.01
N PRO A 35 -13.82 -23.83 -4.41
CA PRO A 35 -13.53 -25.15 -3.84
C PRO A 35 -12.06 -25.59 -3.99
N ASP A 36 -11.37 -25.17 -5.02
CA ASP A 36 -9.95 -25.39 -5.28
C ASP A 36 -9.02 -24.72 -4.24
N LYS A 37 -9.51 -23.69 -3.52
CA LYS A 37 -8.77 -22.98 -2.47
C LYS A 37 -8.96 -23.56 -1.06
N LEU A 38 -9.84 -24.56 -0.91
CA LEU A 38 -10.09 -25.17 0.40
C LEU A 38 -8.85 -25.74 1.09
N PRO A 39 -7.86 -26.34 0.39
CA PRO A 39 -6.64 -26.82 1.03
C PRO A 39 -5.78 -25.72 1.64
N LEU A 40 -5.97 -24.45 1.24
CA LEU A 40 -5.23 -23.31 1.78
C LEU A 40 -5.78 -22.83 3.11
N LEU A 41 -7.03 -23.21 3.47
CA LEU A 41 -7.69 -22.77 4.70
C LEU A 41 -7.17 -23.57 5.91
N LYS A 42 -6.70 -22.86 6.91
CA LYS A 42 -6.19 -23.41 8.17
C LYS A 42 -6.84 -22.74 9.37
N LEU A 43 -7.27 -23.55 10.34
CA LEU A 43 -7.61 -23.05 11.65
C LEU A 43 -6.34 -22.94 12.49
N TYR A 44 -6.11 -21.78 13.09
CA TYR A 44 -5.06 -21.57 14.07
C TYR A 44 -5.68 -21.65 15.47
N ASP A 45 -5.36 -22.72 16.21
CA ASP A 45 -5.92 -22.99 17.55
C ASP A 45 -4.77 -23.18 18.55
N GLU A 46 -3.95 -22.15 18.73
CA GLU A 46 -2.84 -22.13 19.71
C GLU A 46 -3.10 -21.02 20.76
N PRO A 47 -3.66 -21.38 21.92
CA PRO A 47 -4.06 -20.40 22.94
C PRO A 47 -2.90 -19.65 23.57
N SER A 48 -1.71 -20.29 23.65
CA SER A 48 -0.53 -19.71 24.30
C SER A 48 0.16 -18.63 23.48
N PHE A 49 -0.05 -18.61 22.16
CA PHE A 49 0.57 -17.66 21.27
C PHE A 49 -0.42 -17.10 20.23
N PRO A 50 -1.10 -16.00 20.52
CA PRO A 50 -2.12 -15.44 19.64
C PRO A 50 -1.61 -15.12 18.23
N LEU A 51 -2.49 -15.26 17.23
CA LEU A 51 -2.18 -15.09 15.80
C LEU A 51 -1.65 -13.69 15.47
N ASP A 52 -2.17 -12.64 16.10
CA ASP A 52 -1.72 -11.26 15.99
C ASP A 52 -0.26 -11.06 16.43
N LYS A 53 0.18 -11.79 17.46
CA LYS A 53 1.58 -11.80 17.89
C LYS A 53 2.48 -12.57 16.92
N LEU A 54 2.00 -13.73 16.42
CA LEU A 54 2.74 -14.54 15.45
C LEU A 54 3.11 -13.75 14.20
N TYR A 55 2.18 -12.98 13.67
CA TYR A 55 2.38 -12.17 12.47
C TYR A 55 2.70 -10.71 12.76
N SER A 56 2.82 -10.31 14.03
CA SER A 56 3.08 -8.91 14.43
C SER A 56 2.12 -7.91 13.77
N THR A 57 0.85 -8.29 13.63
CA THR A 57 -0.14 -7.52 12.87
C THR A 57 -0.34 -6.12 13.43
N GLN A 58 -0.31 -5.96 14.75
CA GLN A 58 -0.38 -4.66 15.41
C GLN A 58 0.77 -3.73 14.98
N THR A 59 2.00 -4.25 14.96
CA THR A 59 3.17 -3.47 14.51
C THR A 59 3.08 -3.08 13.04
N ILE A 60 2.52 -3.96 12.20
CA ILE A 60 2.30 -3.68 10.77
C ILE A 60 1.25 -2.59 10.62
N LEU A 61 0.15 -2.67 11.38
CA LEU A 61 -0.92 -1.67 11.39
C LEU A 61 -0.39 -0.30 11.82
N GLU A 62 0.31 -0.23 12.95
CA GLU A 62 0.93 1.01 13.43
C GLU A 62 1.87 1.63 12.40
N LYS A 63 2.69 0.82 11.72
CA LYS A 63 3.56 1.31 10.64
C LYS A 63 2.76 1.80 9.43
N ALA A 64 1.65 1.12 9.10
CA ALA A 64 0.78 1.51 7.99
C ALA A 64 0.00 2.81 8.28
N LEU A 65 -0.23 3.15 9.55
CA LEU A 65 -0.89 4.40 9.95
C LEU A 65 0.07 5.59 10.06
N ARG A 66 1.39 5.35 10.07
CA ARG A 66 2.35 6.46 10.11
C ARG A 66 2.32 7.25 8.81
N GLU A 67 2.41 8.56 8.92
CA GLU A 67 2.53 9.46 7.77
C GLU A 67 3.75 9.13 6.89
N ARG A 68 4.87 8.75 7.52
CA ARG A 68 6.14 8.46 6.84
C ARG A 68 6.34 6.98 6.55
N ALA A 69 6.63 6.65 5.27
CA ALA A 69 7.07 5.33 4.84
C ALA A 69 8.52 5.38 4.34
N TRP A 70 9.41 4.60 4.97
CA TRP A 70 10.84 4.59 4.65
C TRP A 70 11.16 3.71 3.44
N LEU A 71 12.13 4.16 2.64
CA LEU A 71 12.70 3.45 1.50
C LEU A 71 14.05 2.81 1.90
N LYS A 72 14.43 1.74 1.23
CA LYS A 72 15.72 1.05 1.45
C LYS A 72 16.91 1.94 1.07
N THR A 73 16.73 2.83 0.11
CA THR A 73 17.71 3.84 -0.31
C THR A 73 18.01 4.86 0.80
N GLY A 74 17.20 4.92 1.86
CA GLY A 74 17.29 5.94 2.91
C GLY A 74 16.45 7.19 2.64
N GLY A 75 15.73 7.22 1.51
CA GLY A 75 14.64 8.16 1.27
C GLY A 75 13.37 7.76 2.01
N TYR A 76 12.30 8.51 1.82
CA TYR A 76 11.00 8.22 2.42
C TYR A 76 9.87 8.91 1.66
N LEU A 77 8.66 8.34 1.81
CA LEU A 77 7.42 8.96 1.38
C LEU A 77 6.76 9.65 2.58
N ILE A 78 6.15 10.81 2.37
CA ILE A 78 5.17 11.41 3.28
C ILE A 78 3.80 11.22 2.63
N ILE A 79 2.85 10.62 3.35
CA ILE A 79 1.53 10.26 2.83
C ILE A 79 0.49 10.97 3.69
N GLN A 80 -0.18 11.95 3.08
CA GLN A 80 -1.14 12.83 3.76
C GLN A 80 -2.51 12.73 3.08
N PRO A 81 -3.44 11.94 3.65
CA PRO A 81 -4.83 11.99 3.21
C PRO A 81 -5.48 13.29 3.68
N THR A 82 -6.26 13.90 2.79
CA THR A 82 -7.14 15.03 3.08
C THR A 82 -8.58 14.68 2.71
N ASP A 83 -9.52 15.56 2.99
CA ASP A 83 -10.93 15.35 2.64
C ASP A 83 -11.17 15.21 1.12
N ALA A 84 -10.34 15.86 0.31
CA ALA A 84 -10.52 15.94 -1.14
C ALA A 84 -9.65 14.94 -1.91
N LEU A 85 -8.40 14.71 -1.46
CA LEU A 85 -7.42 13.90 -2.17
C LEU A 85 -6.33 13.42 -1.21
N THR A 86 -5.51 12.47 -1.65
CA THR A 86 -4.29 12.08 -0.94
C THR A 86 -3.07 12.68 -1.62
N VAL A 87 -2.15 13.26 -0.86
CA VAL A 87 -0.85 13.73 -1.35
C VAL A 87 0.24 12.75 -0.89
N ILE A 88 1.15 12.42 -1.79
CA ILE A 88 2.35 11.62 -1.51
C ILE A 88 3.56 12.43 -1.97
N ASP A 89 4.42 12.82 -1.04
CA ASP A 89 5.66 13.53 -1.30
C ASP A 89 6.86 12.59 -1.17
N VAL A 90 7.77 12.59 -2.15
CA VAL A 90 8.95 11.74 -2.22
C VAL A 90 10.20 12.51 -1.81
N ASN A 91 10.81 12.06 -0.72
CA ASN A 91 12.00 12.68 -0.16
C ASN A 91 13.24 11.77 -0.33
N SER A 92 14.35 12.34 -0.82
CA SER A 92 15.62 11.63 -1.00
C SER A 92 16.36 11.34 0.30
N GLY A 93 15.95 11.96 1.40
CA GLY A 93 16.64 11.83 2.68
C GLY A 93 18.12 12.26 2.60
N LYS A 94 18.99 11.50 3.25
CA LYS A 94 20.44 11.75 3.25
C LYS A 94 21.15 11.39 1.94
N THR A 95 20.47 10.78 0.98
CA THR A 95 21.07 10.34 -0.29
C THR A 95 21.46 11.53 -1.15
N ALA A 96 20.65 12.57 -1.20
CA ALA A 96 20.93 13.81 -1.93
C ALA A 96 22.19 14.54 -1.40
N ALA A 97 22.42 14.52 -0.08
CA ALA A 97 23.55 15.21 0.56
C ALA A 97 24.93 14.61 0.20
N LYS A 98 24.98 13.41 -0.39
CA LYS A 98 26.23 12.71 -0.78
C LYS A 98 26.62 12.94 -2.23
N ALA A 99 25.77 13.54 -3.05
CA ALA A 99 26.06 13.77 -4.46
C ALA A 99 27.15 14.86 -4.61
N ARG A 100 28.22 14.53 -5.36
CA ARG A 100 29.37 15.42 -5.63
C ARG A 100 29.29 16.07 -7.02
N SER A 101 28.33 15.64 -7.86
CA SER A 101 28.10 16.18 -9.20
C SER A 101 26.61 16.14 -9.55
N ARG A 102 26.23 16.91 -10.59
CA ARG A 102 24.86 16.92 -11.12
C ARG A 102 24.43 15.53 -11.63
N ALA A 103 25.34 14.79 -12.28
CA ALA A 103 25.08 13.45 -12.76
C ALA A 103 24.79 12.47 -11.60
N GLN A 104 25.58 12.52 -10.53
CA GLN A 104 25.34 11.68 -9.33
C GLN A 104 24.02 12.07 -8.63
N SER A 105 23.64 13.35 -8.66
CA SER A 105 22.35 13.79 -8.13
C SER A 105 21.19 13.21 -8.95
N GLU A 106 21.29 13.23 -10.28
CA GLU A 106 20.31 12.65 -11.21
C GLU A 106 20.17 11.14 -11.00
N GLU A 107 21.26 10.37 -10.98
CA GLU A 107 21.25 8.93 -10.73
C GLU A 107 20.64 8.61 -9.36
N GLY A 108 20.96 9.42 -8.35
CA GLY A 108 20.38 9.31 -7.02
C GLY A 108 18.87 9.51 -7.01
N ALA A 109 18.39 10.55 -7.73
CA ALA A 109 16.97 10.85 -7.87
C ALA A 109 16.22 9.70 -8.59
N VAL A 110 16.77 9.21 -9.70
CA VAL A 110 16.21 8.07 -10.43
C VAL A 110 16.06 6.85 -9.52
N LYS A 111 17.13 6.49 -8.79
CA LYS A 111 17.10 5.33 -7.89
C LYS A 111 16.05 5.45 -6.79
N VAL A 112 15.95 6.64 -6.16
CA VAL A 112 14.97 6.89 -5.11
C VAL A 112 13.56 6.87 -5.70
N ASN A 113 13.34 7.51 -6.86
CA ASN A 113 12.02 7.55 -7.51
C ASN A 113 11.53 6.18 -7.95
N MET A 114 12.39 5.29 -8.48
CA MET A 114 12.02 3.92 -8.84
C MET A 114 11.60 3.10 -7.62
N GLU A 115 12.29 3.26 -6.50
CA GLU A 115 11.88 2.63 -5.24
C GLU A 115 10.59 3.25 -4.69
N ALA A 116 10.46 4.58 -4.78
CA ALA A 116 9.30 5.33 -4.33
C ALA A 116 8.03 4.92 -5.12
N ALA A 117 8.13 4.73 -6.43
CA ALA A 117 7.01 4.27 -7.27
C ALA A 117 6.48 2.90 -6.80
N ARG A 118 7.37 1.95 -6.53
CA ARG A 118 7.01 0.64 -5.98
C ARG A 118 6.35 0.75 -4.62
N GLU A 119 6.96 1.54 -3.72
CA GLU A 119 6.46 1.70 -2.36
C GLU A 119 5.15 2.49 -2.33
N ALA A 120 5.00 3.55 -3.14
CA ALA A 120 3.74 4.30 -3.26
C ALA A 120 2.59 3.38 -3.71
N ALA A 121 2.78 2.58 -4.75
CA ALA A 121 1.78 1.60 -5.18
C ALA A 121 1.44 0.59 -4.07
N ARG A 122 2.42 0.14 -3.30
CA ARG A 122 2.21 -0.73 -2.13
C ARG A 122 1.41 -0.02 -1.03
N GLN A 123 1.76 1.22 -0.71
CA GLN A 123 1.09 2.01 0.33
C GLN A 123 -0.35 2.38 -0.05
N ILE A 124 -0.62 2.67 -1.32
CA ILE A 124 -1.97 2.89 -1.86
C ILE A 124 -2.86 1.67 -1.56
N ARG A 125 -2.38 0.46 -1.84
CA ARG A 125 -3.11 -0.79 -1.54
C ARG A 125 -3.23 -1.05 -0.04
N LEU A 126 -2.11 -0.97 0.68
CA LEU A 126 -2.04 -1.29 2.12
C LEU A 126 -2.97 -0.41 2.95
N ARG A 127 -2.97 0.90 2.67
CA ARG A 127 -3.80 1.88 3.37
C ARG A 127 -5.19 2.03 2.78
N ASN A 128 -5.48 1.30 1.70
CA ASN A 128 -6.71 1.42 0.91
C ASN A 128 -7.04 2.87 0.54
N LEU A 129 -6.02 3.64 0.16
CA LEU A 129 -6.21 5.01 -0.34
C LEU A 129 -7.05 4.97 -1.60
N SER A 130 -7.97 5.92 -1.77
CA SER A 130 -8.92 5.92 -2.89
C SER A 130 -9.29 7.34 -3.31
N GLY A 131 -9.89 7.48 -4.47
CA GLY A 131 -10.17 8.77 -5.09
C GLY A 131 -8.94 9.32 -5.82
N ILE A 132 -8.71 10.61 -5.73
CA ILE A 132 -7.58 11.30 -6.35
C ILE A 132 -6.36 11.17 -5.45
N ILE A 133 -5.24 10.80 -6.03
CA ILE A 133 -3.94 10.69 -5.37
C ILE A 133 -2.93 11.46 -6.20
N ILE A 134 -2.27 12.43 -5.60
CA ILE A 134 -1.22 13.24 -6.24
C ILE A 134 0.12 12.84 -5.66
N ILE A 135 1.09 12.58 -6.53
CA ILE A 135 2.44 12.17 -6.11
C ILE A 135 3.46 13.16 -6.65
N ASP A 136 4.25 13.72 -5.74
CA ASP A 136 5.38 14.57 -6.05
C ASP A 136 6.67 13.75 -5.98
N PHE A 137 7.16 13.33 -7.17
CA PHE A 137 8.43 12.65 -7.30
C PHE A 137 9.59 13.65 -7.33
N ILE A 138 10.78 13.22 -6.93
CA ILE A 138 11.98 14.03 -7.02
C ILE A 138 12.21 14.42 -8.48
N ASN A 139 12.42 15.73 -8.75
CA ASN A 139 12.65 16.22 -10.07
C ASN A 139 13.85 15.56 -10.75
N MET A 140 13.67 15.13 -12.00
CA MET A 140 14.69 14.55 -12.85
C MET A 140 14.86 15.42 -14.10
N GLY A 141 16.12 15.62 -14.54
CA GLY A 141 16.41 16.46 -15.71
C GLY A 141 16.19 15.76 -17.05
N SER A 142 16.03 14.43 -17.05
CA SER A 142 15.88 13.61 -18.26
C SER A 142 14.43 13.18 -18.46
N GLU A 143 13.85 13.52 -19.61
CA GLU A 143 12.54 13.03 -20.02
C GLU A 143 12.50 11.49 -20.14
N GLU A 144 13.62 10.88 -20.52
CA GLU A 144 13.75 9.43 -20.61
C GLU A 144 13.59 8.79 -19.22
N HIS A 145 14.24 9.32 -18.20
CA HIS A 145 14.08 8.85 -16.82
C HIS A 145 12.65 9.02 -16.31
N THR A 146 11.99 10.12 -16.68
CA THR A 146 10.58 10.35 -16.35
C THR A 146 9.68 9.30 -17.01
N ARG A 147 9.89 8.99 -18.30
CA ARG A 147 9.14 7.94 -19.01
C ARG A 147 9.34 6.57 -18.37
N GLN A 148 10.57 6.23 -18.00
CA GLN A 148 10.89 4.96 -17.32
C GLN A 148 10.20 4.89 -15.94
N LEU A 149 10.23 5.97 -15.16
CA LEU A 149 9.54 6.06 -13.87
C LEU A 149 8.03 5.81 -14.01
N LEU A 150 7.38 6.51 -14.97
CA LEU A 150 5.94 6.35 -15.18
C LEU A 150 5.57 4.95 -15.69
N HIS A 151 6.43 4.33 -16.50
CA HIS A 151 6.25 2.93 -16.93
C HIS A 151 6.30 1.97 -15.77
N GLU A 152 7.35 2.06 -14.94
CA GLU A 152 7.52 1.23 -13.74
C GLU A 152 6.38 1.44 -12.74
N PHE A 153 5.95 2.69 -12.56
CA PHE A 153 4.85 2.99 -11.67
C PHE A 153 3.53 2.38 -12.15
N ARG A 154 3.20 2.49 -13.46
CA ARG A 154 2.03 1.81 -14.05
C ARG A 154 2.07 0.31 -13.81
N PHE A 155 3.24 -0.31 -14.00
CA PHE A 155 3.42 -1.74 -13.72
C PHE A 155 3.14 -2.10 -12.27
N HIS A 156 3.54 -1.27 -11.30
CA HIS A 156 3.24 -1.53 -9.88
C HIS A 156 1.78 -1.25 -9.52
N LEU A 157 1.14 -0.27 -10.14
CA LEU A 157 -0.29 0.01 -9.98
C LEU A 157 -1.15 -1.09 -10.57
N SER A 158 -0.76 -1.71 -11.70
CA SER A 158 -1.52 -2.79 -12.34
C SER A 158 -1.64 -4.07 -11.50
N LYS A 159 -0.81 -4.20 -10.44
CA LYS A 159 -0.92 -5.29 -9.47
C LYS A 159 -2.03 -5.08 -8.43
N ASP A 160 -2.72 -3.95 -8.48
CA ASP A 160 -3.84 -3.68 -7.60
C ASP A 160 -5.10 -4.36 -8.16
N PRO A 161 -5.77 -5.25 -7.41
CA PRO A 161 -7.02 -5.86 -7.84
C PRO A 161 -8.18 -4.86 -7.91
N ILE A 162 -8.03 -3.68 -7.28
CA ILE A 162 -8.97 -2.57 -7.40
C ILE A 162 -8.49 -1.66 -8.52
N GLN A 163 -9.41 -1.28 -9.41
CA GLN A 163 -9.12 -0.40 -10.53
C GLN A 163 -8.35 0.84 -10.07
N THR A 164 -7.08 0.91 -10.48
CA THR A 164 -6.14 1.99 -10.16
C THR A 164 -5.43 2.40 -11.45
N SER A 165 -5.43 3.68 -11.75
CA SER A 165 -4.90 4.21 -13.01
C SER A 165 -4.02 5.43 -12.77
N LEU A 166 -2.83 5.44 -13.38
CA LEU A 166 -2.05 6.64 -13.58
C LEU A 166 -2.73 7.44 -14.72
N VAL A 167 -3.24 8.61 -14.39
CA VAL A 167 -4.04 9.44 -15.32
C VAL A 167 -3.11 10.27 -16.19
N ASP A 168 -2.28 11.13 -15.58
CA ASP A 168 -1.43 12.08 -16.27
C ASP A 168 -0.26 12.54 -15.38
N ILE A 169 0.60 13.37 -15.95
CA ILE A 169 1.59 14.18 -15.24
C ILE A 169 1.32 15.65 -15.55
N THR A 170 1.17 16.46 -14.49
CA THR A 170 0.89 17.88 -14.65
C THR A 170 2.11 18.64 -15.20
N PRO A 171 1.93 19.87 -15.73
CA PRO A 171 3.05 20.74 -16.12
C PRO A 171 4.02 21.06 -14.99
N LEU A 172 3.60 20.89 -13.74
CA LEU A 172 4.44 21.05 -12.53
C LEU A 172 5.21 19.77 -12.17
N GLY A 173 5.01 18.66 -12.89
CA GLY A 173 5.67 17.38 -12.65
C GLY A 173 4.95 16.47 -11.65
N LEU A 174 3.76 16.86 -11.18
CA LEU A 174 2.97 16.05 -10.27
C LEU A 174 2.29 14.91 -11.01
N VAL A 175 2.42 13.69 -10.48
CA VAL A 175 1.80 12.50 -11.08
C VAL A 175 0.41 12.28 -10.49
N GLU A 176 -0.58 12.20 -11.36
CA GLU A 176 -1.99 12.01 -11.02
C GLU A 176 -2.38 10.54 -11.10
N VAL A 177 -2.92 10.02 -10.02
CA VAL A 177 -3.45 8.65 -9.90
C VAL A 177 -4.89 8.70 -9.42
N THR A 178 -5.71 7.81 -9.97
CA THR A 178 -7.06 7.56 -9.45
C THR A 178 -7.20 6.11 -9.03
N ARG A 179 -7.92 5.87 -7.92
CA ARG A 179 -8.26 4.54 -7.46
C ARG A 179 -9.72 4.48 -7.03
N LYS A 180 -10.43 3.45 -7.50
CA LYS A 180 -11.85 3.26 -7.18
C LYS A 180 -12.05 3.10 -5.67
N LYS A 181 -13.02 3.84 -5.10
CA LYS A 181 -13.41 3.71 -3.70
C LYS A 181 -14.33 2.49 -3.55
N VAL A 182 -13.87 1.46 -2.86
CA VAL A 182 -14.64 0.23 -2.60
C VAL A 182 -14.95 0.02 -1.12
N ARG A 183 -14.11 0.57 -0.24
CA ARG A 183 -14.27 0.58 1.23
C ARG A 183 -13.55 1.79 1.81
N ARG A 184 -13.70 2.01 3.11
CA ARG A 184 -13.01 3.10 3.82
C ARG A 184 -11.49 2.91 3.80
N PRO A 185 -10.70 3.99 3.75
CA PRO A 185 -9.27 3.93 4.01
C PRO A 185 -8.96 3.40 5.41
N LEU A 186 -7.77 2.81 5.58
CA LEU A 186 -7.34 2.19 6.82
C LEU A 186 -7.40 3.15 8.02
N TYR A 187 -7.03 4.41 7.84
CA TYR A 187 -7.04 5.42 8.90
C TYR A 187 -8.48 5.79 9.36
N GLU A 188 -9.46 5.74 8.46
CA GLU A 188 -10.87 5.96 8.81
C GLU A 188 -11.46 4.75 9.54
N GLU A 189 -11.10 3.52 9.13
CA GLU A 189 -11.53 2.29 9.80
C GLU A 189 -10.99 2.24 11.23
N GLU A 190 -9.72 2.58 11.45
CA GLU A 190 -9.11 2.58 12.78
C GLU A 190 -9.74 3.63 13.70
N ASN A 191 -9.93 4.86 13.21
CA ASN A 191 -10.63 5.90 13.96
C ASN A 191 -12.06 5.48 14.34
N TYR A 192 -12.78 4.82 13.45
CA TYR A 192 -14.11 4.29 13.74
C TYR A 192 -14.08 3.24 14.85
N HIS A 193 -13.10 2.33 14.84
CA HIS A 193 -12.93 1.31 15.88
C HIS A 193 -12.52 1.91 17.21
N LEU A 194 -11.65 2.91 17.26
CA LEU A 194 -11.27 3.62 18.48
C LEU A 194 -12.47 4.34 19.11
N GLN A 195 -13.26 5.05 18.31
CA GLN A 195 -14.50 5.70 18.77
C GLN A 195 -15.52 4.69 19.31
N ALA A 196 -15.68 3.54 18.63
CA ALA A 196 -16.62 2.50 19.08
C ALA A 196 -16.18 1.83 20.39
N ARG A 197 -14.89 1.89 20.75
CA ARG A 197 -14.34 1.39 22.03
C ARG A 197 -14.34 2.45 23.13
N GLY A 198 -14.71 3.70 22.83
CA GLY A 198 -14.65 4.81 23.78
C GLY A 198 -13.21 5.32 24.02
N GLU A 199 -12.27 4.93 23.20
CA GLU A 199 -10.87 5.36 23.18
C GLU A 199 -10.76 6.55 22.21
N ALA A 200 -11.36 7.70 22.57
CA ALA A 200 -11.20 8.91 21.77
C ALA A 200 -9.77 9.45 21.92
N LEU A 201 -9.19 9.89 20.77
CA LEU A 201 -7.95 10.66 20.72
C LEU A 201 -8.09 12.01 21.42
#